data_34f10f0703d54b740c64df024cc31205
#
_entry.id   34f10f0703d54b740c64df024cc31205
#
_cell.length_a   1.000
_cell.length_b   1.000
_cell.length_c   1.000
_cell.angle_alpha   90.00
_cell.angle_beta   90.00
_cell.angle_gamma   90.00
#
_symmetry.space_group_name_H-M   'P 1'
#
loop_
_entity.id
_entity.type
_entity.pdbx_description
1 polymer ?
#
loop_
_entity_poly.entity_id
_entity_poly.type
_entity_poly.pdbx_seq_one_letter_code
_entity_poly.pdbx_strand_id
1 'polypeptide(L)'
;MSHVQPDSFLTLHYRLAGPQGDIVNTFGGQPATLSMGAGELSPTVEERLVGLAEGARASFDLPPGVAFGERNPDMVQWLARKELDSMGDPMERYAVGDVIHLPTPDGQGQFAAVVQALRADGALQLDFNHPLAGQPVTFEVEIIGVL
;
A
#
# COMPACT_ATOMS: atom_id res chain seq x y z
N MET A 1 17.10 -4.75 26.65
CA MET A 1 16.17 -4.13 25.69
C MET A 1 15.74 -5.15 24.65
N SER A 2 14.45 -5.14 24.34
CA SER A 2 13.94 -6.00 23.29
C SER A 2 14.27 -5.43 21.90
N HIS A 3 14.68 -6.32 21.01
CA HIS A 3 14.96 -5.97 19.63
C HIS A 3 13.95 -6.64 18.70
N VAL A 4 13.69 -6.03 17.57
CA VAL A 4 12.77 -6.58 16.57
C VAL A 4 13.36 -7.88 16.00
N GLN A 5 12.55 -8.93 16.02
CA GLN A 5 12.87 -10.25 15.47
C GLN A 5 11.93 -10.54 14.29
N PRO A 6 12.26 -11.51 13.42
CA PRO A 6 11.40 -11.83 12.28
C PRO A 6 9.98 -12.29 12.62
N ASP A 7 9.73 -12.66 13.87
CA ASP A 7 8.43 -13.11 14.34
C ASP A 7 7.82 -12.23 15.44
N SER A 8 8.38 -11.04 15.65
CA SER A 8 7.94 -10.12 16.70
C SER A 8 6.57 -9.52 16.38
N PHE A 9 5.83 -9.21 17.45
CA PHE A 9 4.66 -8.34 17.38
C PHE A 9 5.08 -6.94 17.82
N LEU A 10 4.82 -5.96 16.97
CA LEU A 10 5.32 -4.60 17.16
C LEU A 10 4.20 -3.60 17.38
N THR A 11 4.47 -2.65 18.29
CA THR A 11 3.73 -1.39 18.37
C THR A 11 4.69 -0.30 17.93
N LEU A 12 4.30 0.48 16.91
CA LEU A 12 5.20 1.47 16.31
C LEU A 12 4.41 2.61 15.67
N HIS A 13 5.09 3.74 15.54
CA HIS A 13 4.68 4.75 14.58
C HIS A 13 5.50 4.58 13.32
N TYR A 14 4.87 4.76 12.16
CA TYR A 14 5.59 4.72 10.90
C TYR A 14 4.99 5.66 9.87
N ARG A 15 5.82 6.03 8.92
CA ARG A 15 5.43 6.84 7.78
C ARG A 15 5.98 6.20 6.51
N LEU A 16 5.11 6.00 5.55
CA LEU A 16 5.47 5.58 4.20
C LEU A 16 5.17 6.74 3.26
N ALA A 17 6.19 7.24 2.61
CA ALA A 17 6.06 8.39 1.72
C ALA A 17 6.69 8.12 0.37
N GLY A 18 6.02 8.55 -0.68
CA GLY A 18 6.55 8.55 -2.04
C GLY A 18 6.84 9.98 -2.50
N PRO A 19 7.20 10.15 -3.78
CA PRO A 19 7.51 11.48 -4.32
C PRO A 19 6.34 12.47 -4.25
N GLN A 20 5.12 11.97 -4.16
CA GLN A 20 3.91 12.80 -4.13
C GLN A 20 3.38 13.07 -2.73
N GLY A 21 4.05 12.55 -1.70
CA GLY A 21 3.68 12.77 -0.30
C GLY A 21 3.48 11.48 0.47
N ASP A 22 2.92 11.62 1.66
CA ASP A 22 2.71 10.50 2.57
C ASP A 22 1.55 9.62 2.12
N ILE A 23 1.78 8.30 2.09
CA ILE A 23 0.72 7.32 1.89
C ILE A 23 0.15 6.91 3.24
N VAL A 24 1.03 6.68 4.23
CA VAL A 24 0.65 6.36 5.61
C VAL A 24 1.53 7.19 6.53
N ASN A 25 0.92 7.75 7.57
CA ASN A 25 1.65 8.48 8.60
C ASN A 25 0.88 8.37 9.91
N THR A 26 1.43 7.61 10.87
CA THR A 26 0.81 7.45 12.18
C THR A 26 1.36 8.44 13.22
N PHE A 27 2.44 9.15 12.90
CA PHE A 27 3.00 10.18 13.79
C PHE A 27 1.98 11.27 14.04
N GLY A 28 1.79 11.61 15.29
CA GLY A 28 0.77 12.57 15.69
C GLY A 28 -0.61 11.97 15.93
N GLY A 29 -0.78 10.67 15.71
CA GLY A 29 -2.00 9.94 15.99
C GLY A 29 -1.73 8.72 16.86
N GLN A 30 -2.56 7.69 16.71
CA GLN A 30 -2.38 6.45 17.45
C GLN A 30 -1.33 5.58 16.77
N PRO A 31 -0.48 4.87 17.53
CA PRO A 31 0.49 3.95 16.96
C PRO A 31 -0.21 2.76 16.30
N ALA A 32 0.46 2.22 15.30
CA ALA A 32 0.01 1.01 14.63
C ALA A 32 0.57 -0.22 15.34
N THR A 33 -0.11 -1.35 15.15
CA THR A 33 0.39 -2.66 15.57
C THR A 33 0.55 -3.53 14.35
N LEU A 34 1.60 -4.35 14.33
CA LEU A 34 1.81 -5.30 13.24
C LEU A 34 2.53 -6.53 13.73
N SER A 35 2.27 -7.65 13.06
CA SER A 35 2.99 -8.91 13.28
C SER A 35 4.02 -9.08 12.17
N MET A 36 5.28 -9.25 12.54
CA MET A 36 6.34 -9.53 11.58
C MET A 36 6.08 -10.86 10.90
N GLY A 37 6.28 -10.92 9.59
CA GLY A 37 6.05 -12.13 8.82
C GLY A 37 4.60 -12.39 8.42
N ALA A 38 3.67 -11.52 8.80
CA ALA A 38 2.25 -11.66 8.44
C ALA A 38 1.88 -11.08 7.08
N GLY A 39 2.84 -10.44 6.39
CA GLY A 39 2.59 -9.84 5.08
C GLY A 39 1.99 -8.45 5.12
N GLU A 40 1.90 -7.84 6.29
CA GLU A 40 1.37 -6.47 6.42
C GLU A 40 2.28 -5.43 5.79
N LEU A 41 3.59 -5.66 5.84
CA LEU A 41 4.60 -4.87 5.14
C LEU A 41 5.34 -5.79 4.16
N SER A 42 5.94 -5.20 3.13
CA SER A 42 6.75 -6.00 2.21
C SER A 42 7.97 -6.59 2.93
N PRO A 43 8.48 -7.75 2.49
CA PRO A 43 9.65 -8.36 3.13
C PRO A 43 10.85 -7.44 3.22
N THR A 44 11.06 -6.60 2.21
CA THR A 44 12.17 -5.64 2.20
C THR A 44 12.03 -4.62 3.31
N VAL A 45 10.82 -4.12 3.55
CA VAL A 45 10.55 -3.16 4.63
C VAL A 45 10.69 -3.84 5.99
N GLU A 46 10.20 -5.07 6.14
CA GLU A 46 10.35 -5.82 7.38
C GLU A 46 11.81 -6.08 7.74
N GLU A 47 12.65 -6.39 6.76
CA GLU A 47 14.08 -6.56 6.98
C GLU A 47 14.75 -5.32 7.59
N ARG A 48 14.26 -4.13 7.23
CA ARG A 48 14.79 -2.89 7.79
C ARG A 48 14.44 -2.71 9.25
N LEU A 49 13.35 -3.33 9.70
CA LEU A 49 12.93 -3.26 11.10
C LEU A 49 13.70 -4.21 12.00
N VAL A 50 14.12 -5.36 11.48
CA VAL A 50 14.83 -6.38 12.26
C VAL A 50 16.11 -5.81 12.87
N GLY A 51 16.28 -6.01 14.17
CA GLY A 51 17.44 -5.52 14.92
C GLY A 51 17.26 -4.15 15.55
N LEU A 52 16.18 -3.43 15.25
CA LEU A 52 15.90 -2.17 15.92
C LEU A 52 15.48 -2.43 17.37
N ALA A 53 15.96 -1.58 18.28
CA ALA A 53 15.60 -1.70 19.68
C ALA A 53 14.28 -1.00 19.97
N GLU A 54 13.58 -1.44 21.02
CA GLU A 54 12.43 -0.72 21.55
C GLU A 54 12.83 0.72 21.88
N GLY A 55 12.07 1.69 21.41
CA GLY A 55 12.37 3.12 21.54
C GLY A 55 13.24 3.68 20.42
N ALA A 56 13.75 2.84 19.51
CA ALA A 56 14.57 3.31 18.41
C ALA A 56 13.74 4.04 17.35
N ARG A 57 14.36 5.05 16.76
CA ARG A 57 13.79 5.76 15.61
C ARG A 57 14.77 5.69 14.45
N ALA A 58 14.26 5.37 13.28
CA ALA A 58 15.07 5.22 12.07
C ALA A 58 14.31 5.71 10.84
N SER A 59 15.06 6.08 9.83
CA SER A 59 14.51 6.48 8.54
C SER A 59 15.30 5.79 7.44
N PHE A 60 14.60 5.23 6.46
CA PHE A 60 15.22 4.49 5.35
C PHE A 60 14.70 5.06 4.04
N ASP A 61 15.63 5.33 3.12
CA ASP A 61 15.30 5.68 1.75
C ASP A 61 15.45 4.42 0.89
N LEU A 62 14.33 3.99 0.32
CA LEU A 62 14.29 2.77 -0.48
C LEU A 62 14.24 3.13 -1.96
N PRO A 63 15.15 2.56 -2.79
CA PRO A 63 15.15 2.82 -4.23
C PRO A 63 13.84 2.36 -4.90
N PRO A 64 13.54 2.88 -6.10
CA PRO A 64 12.38 2.40 -6.84
C PRO A 64 12.41 0.89 -7.03
N GLY A 65 11.25 0.26 -6.85
CA GLY A 65 11.09 -1.18 -7.02
C GLY A 65 11.53 -2.03 -5.85
N VAL A 66 12.10 -1.45 -4.80
CA VAL A 66 12.62 -2.22 -3.64
C VAL A 66 11.53 -2.47 -2.60
N ALA A 67 10.75 -1.44 -2.25
CA ALA A 67 9.77 -1.56 -1.16
C ALA A 67 8.52 -2.34 -1.59
N PHE A 68 7.97 -2.03 -2.76
CA PHE A 68 6.71 -2.59 -3.24
C PHE A 68 6.83 -3.22 -4.63
N GLY A 69 8.04 -3.55 -5.03
CA GLY A 69 8.31 -4.14 -6.34
C GLY A 69 8.21 -3.12 -7.46
N GLU A 70 8.47 -3.58 -8.67
CA GLU A 70 8.36 -2.75 -9.85
C GLU A 70 6.92 -2.67 -10.32
N ARG A 71 6.62 -1.62 -11.05
CA ARG A 71 5.32 -1.45 -11.66
C ARG A 71 5.15 -2.48 -12.78
N ASN A 72 4.04 -3.23 -12.72
CA ASN A 72 3.75 -4.27 -13.71
C ASN A 72 2.70 -3.74 -14.71
N PRO A 73 3.04 -3.57 -16.00
CA PRO A 73 2.08 -3.09 -16.99
C PRO A 73 0.91 -4.06 -17.22
N ASP A 74 1.07 -5.36 -16.91
CA ASP A 74 -0.02 -6.32 -17.00
C ASP A 74 -1.11 -6.10 -15.96
N MET A 75 -0.82 -5.32 -14.93
CA MET A 75 -1.79 -4.93 -13.91
C MET A 75 -2.63 -3.71 -14.34
N VAL A 76 -2.40 -3.16 -15.50
CA VAL A 76 -3.20 -2.08 -16.08
C VAL A 76 -4.16 -2.70 -17.08
N GLN A 77 -5.46 -2.61 -16.84
CA GLN A 77 -6.46 -3.28 -17.66
C GLN A 77 -7.66 -2.39 -17.92
N TRP A 78 -8.32 -2.62 -19.07
CA TRP A 78 -9.58 -1.99 -19.39
C TRP A 78 -10.74 -2.83 -18.87
N LEU A 79 -11.69 -2.18 -18.20
CA LEU A 79 -12.97 -2.78 -17.83
C LEU A 79 -14.10 -2.09 -18.58
N ALA A 80 -14.97 -2.89 -19.17
CA ALA A 80 -16.15 -2.37 -19.85
C ALA A 80 -17.11 -1.76 -18.82
N ARG A 81 -17.87 -0.73 -19.21
CA ARG A 81 -18.83 -0.09 -18.33
C ARG A 81 -19.86 -1.10 -17.80
N LYS A 82 -20.25 -2.05 -18.64
CA LYS A 82 -21.18 -3.11 -18.24
C LYS A 82 -20.66 -3.93 -17.05
N GLU A 83 -19.37 -4.23 -17.05
CA GLU A 83 -18.74 -4.97 -15.95
C GLU A 83 -18.69 -4.12 -14.67
N LEU A 84 -18.42 -2.84 -14.80
CA LEU A 84 -18.41 -1.91 -13.68
C LEU A 84 -19.80 -1.76 -13.06
N ASP A 85 -20.82 -1.66 -13.90
CA ASP A 85 -22.21 -1.52 -13.44
C ASP A 85 -22.67 -2.74 -12.65
N SER A 86 -22.15 -3.93 -12.98
CA SER A 86 -22.50 -5.15 -12.25
C SER A 86 -21.75 -5.31 -10.93
N MET A 87 -20.62 -4.60 -10.76
CA MET A 87 -19.78 -4.69 -9.57
C MET A 87 -19.96 -3.53 -8.60
N GLY A 88 -20.59 -2.44 -9.03
CA GLY A 88 -20.72 -1.24 -8.21
C GLY A 88 -22.02 -0.50 -8.51
N ASP A 89 -22.03 0.80 -8.21
CA ASP A 89 -23.19 1.66 -8.45
C ASP A 89 -23.18 2.09 -9.92
N PRO A 90 -24.20 1.69 -10.73
CA PRO A 90 -24.24 2.07 -12.15
C PRO A 90 -24.42 3.57 -12.37
N MET A 91 -24.83 4.31 -11.35
CA MET A 91 -24.96 5.76 -11.42
C MET A 91 -23.70 6.50 -11.03
N GLU A 92 -22.67 5.80 -10.56
CA GLU A 92 -21.44 6.42 -10.14
C GLU A 92 -20.64 6.94 -11.34
N ARG A 93 -20.08 8.12 -11.18
CA ARG A 93 -19.23 8.73 -12.18
C ARG A 93 -17.79 8.62 -11.75
N TYR A 94 -16.94 8.23 -12.69
CA TYR A 94 -15.51 8.07 -12.45
C TYR A 94 -14.73 9.15 -13.20
N ALA A 95 -13.62 9.56 -12.60
CA ALA A 95 -12.70 10.53 -13.20
C ALA A 95 -11.28 10.00 -13.13
N VAL A 96 -10.42 10.43 -14.04
CA VAL A 96 -9.00 10.08 -14.01
C VAL A 96 -8.39 10.52 -12.69
N GLY A 97 -7.69 9.60 -12.03
CA GLY A 97 -7.09 9.81 -10.72
C GLY A 97 -7.92 9.29 -9.56
N ASP A 98 -9.18 8.90 -9.78
CA ASP A 98 -10.01 8.31 -8.73
C ASP A 98 -9.46 6.95 -8.33
N VAL A 99 -9.53 6.65 -7.03
CA VAL A 99 -9.27 5.32 -6.51
C VAL A 99 -10.60 4.63 -6.28
N ILE A 100 -10.77 3.46 -6.89
CA ILE A 100 -11.98 2.67 -6.74
C ILE A 100 -11.64 1.32 -6.13
N HIS A 101 -12.63 0.72 -5.48
CA HIS A 101 -12.50 -0.60 -4.87
C HIS A 101 -13.44 -1.57 -5.57
N LEU A 102 -12.87 -2.68 -6.06
CA LEU A 102 -13.62 -3.70 -6.78
C LEU A 102 -13.59 -5.00 -5.98
N PRO A 103 -14.71 -5.75 -5.92
CA PRO A 103 -14.72 -7.02 -5.19
C PRO A 103 -13.80 -8.03 -5.88
N THR A 104 -13.13 -8.85 -5.07
CA THR A 104 -12.37 -9.97 -5.59
C THR A 104 -13.32 -11.06 -6.10
N PRO A 105 -12.87 -11.93 -7.03
CA PRO A 105 -13.72 -13.00 -7.57
C PRO A 105 -14.23 -13.98 -6.51
N ASP A 106 -13.51 -14.14 -5.40
CA ASP A 106 -13.93 -15.02 -4.30
C ASP A 106 -14.87 -14.33 -3.31
N GLY A 107 -15.13 -13.03 -3.47
CA GLY A 107 -16.03 -12.28 -2.61
C GLY A 107 -15.51 -11.99 -1.22
N GLN A 108 -14.25 -12.29 -0.93
CA GLN A 108 -13.69 -12.16 0.41
C GLN A 108 -12.87 -10.88 0.63
N GLY A 109 -12.68 -10.09 -0.39
CA GLY A 109 -11.92 -8.86 -0.28
C GLY A 109 -12.20 -7.90 -1.41
N GLN A 110 -11.36 -6.89 -1.53
CA GLN A 110 -11.46 -5.87 -2.57
C GLN A 110 -10.09 -5.55 -3.13
N PHE A 111 -10.03 -5.28 -4.44
CA PHE A 111 -8.87 -4.69 -5.07
C PHE A 111 -9.02 -3.18 -5.11
N ALA A 112 -7.97 -2.44 -4.78
CA ALA A 112 -7.90 -1.01 -5.02
C ALA A 112 -7.28 -0.77 -6.39
N ALA A 113 -7.86 0.14 -7.16
CA ALA A 113 -7.36 0.49 -8.48
C ALA A 113 -7.49 1.98 -8.72
N VAL A 114 -6.56 2.53 -9.50
CA VAL A 114 -6.59 3.95 -9.89
C VAL A 114 -7.09 4.07 -11.32
N VAL A 115 -8.05 4.95 -11.55
CA VAL A 115 -8.55 5.23 -12.89
C VAL A 115 -7.50 6.03 -13.64
N GLN A 116 -6.96 5.46 -14.73
CA GLN A 116 -5.94 6.13 -15.55
C GLN A 116 -6.50 6.78 -16.79
N ALA A 117 -7.56 6.21 -17.36
CA ALA A 117 -8.17 6.74 -18.59
C ALA A 117 -9.64 6.38 -18.64
N LEU A 118 -10.39 7.19 -19.40
CA LEU A 118 -11.81 6.97 -19.67
C LEU A 118 -12.02 6.88 -21.18
N ARG A 119 -12.88 5.96 -21.60
CA ARG A 119 -13.30 5.88 -23.01
C ARG A 119 -14.70 6.46 -23.21
N ALA A 120 -14.99 6.83 -24.44
CA ALA A 120 -16.29 7.42 -24.77
C ALA A 120 -17.48 6.46 -24.50
N ASP A 121 -17.24 5.15 -24.53
CA ASP A 121 -18.25 4.13 -24.22
C ASP A 121 -18.41 3.86 -22.71
N GLY A 122 -17.67 4.59 -21.88
CA GLY A 122 -17.72 4.44 -20.42
C GLY A 122 -16.74 3.43 -19.86
N ALA A 123 -15.95 2.74 -20.68
CA ALA A 123 -14.93 1.83 -20.17
C ALA A 123 -13.82 2.60 -19.44
N LEU A 124 -13.26 1.96 -18.42
CA LEU A 124 -12.20 2.53 -17.61
C LEU A 124 -10.92 1.73 -17.77
N GLN A 125 -9.80 2.43 -17.90
CA GLN A 125 -8.49 1.83 -17.74
C GLN A 125 -8.09 1.93 -16.27
N LEU A 126 -7.89 0.77 -15.64
CA LEU A 126 -7.61 0.68 -14.22
C LEU A 126 -6.20 0.15 -13.99
N ASP A 127 -5.50 0.78 -13.06
CA ASP A 127 -4.16 0.40 -12.64
C ASP A 127 -4.28 -0.24 -11.26
N PHE A 128 -3.99 -1.54 -11.18
CA PHE A 128 -4.05 -2.32 -9.94
C PHE A 128 -2.70 -2.39 -9.23
N ASN A 129 -1.67 -1.71 -9.74
CA ASN A 129 -0.38 -1.65 -9.04
C ASN A 129 -0.52 -0.90 -7.72
N HIS A 130 0.34 -1.27 -6.75
CA HIS A 130 0.44 -0.50 -5.52
C HIS A 130 0.85 0.94 -5.88
N PRO A 131 0.31 1.95 -5.18
CA PRO A 131 0.65 3.36 -5.49
C PRO A 131 2.14 3.67 -5.44
N LEU A 132 2.90 2.92 -4.63
CA LEU A 132 4.35 3.10 -4.50
C LEU A 132 5.16 2.11 -5.33
N ALA A 133 4.53 1.24 -6.10
CA ALA A 133 5.24 0.33 -6.99
C ALA A 133 6.05 1.12 -8.03
N GLY A 134 7.32 0.78 -8.19
CA GLY A 134 8.23 1.48 -9.09
C GLY A 134 8.62 2.87 -8.64
N GLN A 135 8.26 3.29 -7.42
CA GLN A 135 8.58 4.61 -6.88
C GLN A 135 9.61 4.50 -5.76
N PRO A 136 10.46 5.54 -5.58
CA PRO A 136 11.29 5.61 -4.39
C PRO A 136 10.39 5.84 -3.16
N VAL A 137 10.73 5.19 -2.05
CA VAL A 137 9.91 5.25 -0.83
C VAL A 137 10.79 5.67 0.33
N THR A 138 10.32 6.62 1.12
CA THR A 138 10.89 6.92 2.43
C THR A 138 10.07 6.20 3.49
N PHE A 139 10.73 5.38 4.29
CA PHE A 139 10.12 4.66 5.40
C PHE A 139 10.74 5.15 6.70
N GLU A 140 9.95 5.82 7.50
CA GLU A 140 10.34 6.35 8.80
C GLU A 140 9.60 5.59 9.88
N VAL A 141 10.30 5.21 10.95
CA VAL A 141 9.72 4.36 11.98
C VAL A 141 10.24 4.74 13.36
N GLU A 142 9.36 4.63 14.35
CA GLU A 142 9.72 4.70 15.77
C GLU A 142 9.11 3.49 16.47
N ILE A 143 9.97 2.64 17.03
CA ILE A 143 9.53 1.43 17.72
C ILE A 143 9.10 1.79 19.13
N ILE A 144 7.82 1.54 19.44
CA ILE A 144 7.25 1.85 20.76
C ILE A 144 7.33 0.63 21.67
N GLY A 145 6.99 -0.55 21.14
CA GLY A 145 7.04 -1.79 21.90
C GLY A 145 7.35 -2.99 21.03
N VAL A 146 8.04 -3.97 21.60
CA VAL A 146 8.39 -5.23 20.94
C VAL A 146 7.98 -6.37 21.84
N LEU A 147 7.16 -7.28 21.31
CA LEU A 147 6.73 -8.49 22.02
C LEU A 147 7.23 -9.77 21.37
#